data_e9f167ba3f0dcf9093f4dc86fa0d1171
#
_entry.id   e9f167ba3f0dcf9093f4dc86fa0d1171
#
_cell.length_a   1.000
_cell.length_b   1.000
_cell.length_c   1.000
_cell.angle_alpha   90.00
_cell.angle_beta   90.00
_cell.angle_gamma   90.00
#
_symmetry.space_group_name_H-M   'P 1'
#
loop_
_entity.id
_entity.type
_entity.pdbx_description
1 polymer ?
#
loop_
_entity_poly.entity_id
_entity_poly.type
_entity_poly.pdbx_seq_one_letter_code
_entity_poly.pdbx_strand_id
1 'polypeptide(L)'
;MALSKSLKSRFLDRPVPAAVFQISTTFVSGIRVAKKDRSIRGGFVLPLRDRPVSPSFDRPNLIGPAEVAEAVVRGMKNLRISSGSVAVLIPEPAVRVFVLSVESFPSSARERDSFIRWRIGKQMPIIPEDARIDYAASPGRGARKVIVAMARQAVIREYETLFEKAGLRPDLVTIPSLTLVNLALRNGPTNGILLNLEDEVLTLLAVTDSGWTLYRQKGVGAAGGPEADERVETIVREAENTIRFLAEKEKERVERLWVRTAAAAERPGLIVRMKQRIDLPLDAVDYEAPEVWTEAQKVLLAPLVGQIV
;
A
#
# COMPACT_ATOMS: atom_id res chain seq x y z
N MET A 1 19.62 -6.47 -9.72
CA MET A 1 19.51 -5.23 -10.53
C MET A 1 18.42 -5.27 -11.61
N ALA A 2 18.00 -6.41 -12.14
CA ALA A 2 16.96 -6.53 -13.17
C ALA A 2 15.50 -6.40 -12.64
N LEU A 3 15.19 -6.87 -11.43
CA LEU A 3 13.87 -6.78 -10.80
C LEU A 3 13.40 -5.32 -10.61
N SER A 4 14.29 -4.44 -10.16
CA SER A 4 14.00 -3.03 -9.92
C SER A 4 13.56 -2.27 -11.20
N LYS A 5 14.14 -2.58 -12.36
CA LYS A 5 13.82 -1.86 -13.61
C LYS A 5 12.49 -2.28 -14.24
N SER A 6 12.07 -3.54 -14.13
CA SER A 6 10.85 -4.02 -14.77
C SER A 6 9.57 -3.82 -13.94
N LEU A 7 9.67 -3.87 -12.60
CA LEU A 7 8.58 -3.42 -11.72
C LEU A 7 8.33 -1.92 -11.89
N LYS A 8 9.41 -1.13 -12.04
CA LYS A 8 9.31 0.33 -12.29
C LYS A 8 8.58 0.66 -13.61
N SER A 9 8.77 -0.10 -14.70
CA SER A 9 8.23 0.30 -16.01
C SER A 9 6.71 0.35 -16.05
N ARG A 10 6.02 -0.56 -15.40
CA ARG A 10 4.54 -0.63 -15.47
C ARG A 10 3.81 0.36 -14.56
N PHE A 11 4.45 0.78 -13.46
CA PHE A 11 3.92 1.80 -12.57
C PHE A 11 4.40 3.22 -12.92
N LEU A 12 5.54 3.34 -13.66
CA LEU A 12 6.18 4.61 -13.99
C LEU A 12 5.78 5.17 -15.38
N ASP A 13 5.21 4.36 -16.26
CA ASP A 13 4.73 4.83 -17.59
C ASP A 13 3.39 5.60 -17.51
N ARG A 14 2.84 5.78 -16.30
CA ARG A 14 1.65 6.61 -16.11
C ARG A 14 2.04 8.09 -16.00
N PRO A 15 1.23 9.01 -16.52
CA PRO A 15 1.45 10.45 -16.34
C PRO A 15 1.61 10.79 -14.87
N VAL A 16 2.60 11.63 -14.54
CA VAL A 16 2.82 12.09 -13.17
C VAL A 16 1.58 12.84 -12.69
N PRO A 17 0.94 12.42 -11.60
CA PRO A 17 -0.24 13.11 -11.08
C PRO A 17 0.14 14.48 -10.55
N ALA A 18 -0.78 15.43 -10.59
CA ALA A 18 -0.57 16.75 -9.98
C ALA A 18 -0.46 16.67 -8.44
N ALA A 19 -1.14 15.70 -7.87
CA ALA A 19 -1.06 15.38 -6.45
C ALA A 19 -1.35 13.90 -6.20
N VAL A 20 -0.89 13.42 -5.05
CA VAL A 20 -1.23 12.10 -4.51
C VAL A 20 -1.95 12.33 -3.20
N PHE A 21 -3.08 11.66 -3.01
CA PHE A 21 -3.87 11.68 -1.78
C PHE A 21 -3.92 10.30 -1.16
N GLN A 22 -4.02 10.25 0.17
CA GLN A 22 -4.37 9.04 0.89
C GLN A 22 -5.58 9.33 1.77
N ILE A 23 -6.56 8.44 1.72
CA ILE A 23 -7.67 8.39 2.66
C ILE A 23 -7.38 7.21 3.60
N SER A 24 -7.21 7.50 4.88
CA SER A 24 -7.09 6.52 5.96
C SER A 24 -8.38 6.51 6.79
N THR A 25 -8.48 5.63 7.76
CA THR A 25 -9.58 5.60 8.72
C THR A 25 -9.56 6.79 9.70
N THR A 26 -8.39 7.39 9.91
CA THR A 26 -8.15 8.42 10.93
C THR A 26 -7.61 9.74 10.37
N PHE A 27 -7.22 9.79 9.09
CA PHE A 27 -6.71 11.02 8.47
C PHE A 27 -6.91 11.02 6.96
N VAL A 28 -6.87 12.23 6.38
CA VAL A 28 -6.62 12.45 4.95
C VAL A 28 -5.26 13.13 4.82
N SER A 29 -4.43 12.61 3.95
CA SER A 29 -3.13 13.23 3.65
C SER A 29 -2.94 13.44 2.15
N GLY A 30 -2.00 14.31 1.79
CA GLY A 30 -1.70 14.55 0.39
C GLY A 30 -0.36 15.22 0.18
N ILE A 31 0.20 15.01 -1.01
CA ILE A 31 1.39 15.71 -1.50
C ILE A 31 1.11 16.33 -2.86
N ARG A 32 1.70 17.51 -3.13
CA ARG A 32 1.75 18.11 -4.47
C ARG A 32 3.03 17.68 -5.18
N VAL A 33 2.89 17.31 -6.44
CA VAL A 33 4.00 16.81 -7.25
C VAL A 33 4.26 17.74 -8.42
N ALA A 34 5.51 18.13 -8.63
CA ALA A 34 5.92 18.83 -9.82
C ALA A 34 6.07 17.86 -10.99
N LYS A 35 5.35 18.13 -12.10
CA LYS A 35 5.33 17.22 -13.26
C LYS A 35 6.71 17.06 -13.93
N LYS A 36 7.56 18.09 -13.89
CA LYS A 36 8.83 18.10 -14.62
C LYS A 36 9.89 17.17 -14.01
N ASP A 37 10.03 17.22 -12.70
CA ASP A 37 11.12 16.56 -11.96
C ASP A 37 10.61 15.59 -10.87
N ARG A 38 9.30 15.39 -10.79
CA ARG A 38 8.62 14.59 -9.76
C ARG A 38 8.91 15.05 -8.32
N SER A 39 9.45 16.27 -8.13
CA SER A 39 9.75 16.77 -6.80
C SER A 39 8.48 17.09 -6.00
N ILE A 40 8.57 16.95 -4.70
CA ILE A 40 7.48 17.26 -3.77
C ILE A 40 7.47 18.77 -3.52
N ARG A 41 6.33 19.41 -3.75
CA ARG A 41 6.13 20.85 -3.59
C ARG A 41 5.33 21.25 -2.35
N GLY A 42 4.94 20.28 -1.55
CA GLY A 42 4.21 20.46 -0.30
C GLY A 42 3.47 19.21 0.07
N GLY A 43 3.05 19.14 1.32
CA GLY A 43 2.28 18.02 1.86
C GLY A 43 1.44 18.46 3.05
N PHE A 44 0.44 17.66 3.38
CA PHE A 44 -0.41 17.87 4.54
C PHE A 44 -0.87 16.53 5.12
N VAL A 45 -1.23 16.57 6.39
CA VAL A 45 -1.97 15.51 7.08
C VAL A 45 -3.09 16.20 7.86
N LEU A 46 -4.34 15.81 7.62
CA LEU A 46 -5.53 16.33 8.29
C LEU A 46 -6.23 15.19 9.02
N PRO A 47 -6.37 15.25 10.34
CA PRO A 47 -7.07 14.22 11.10
C PRO A 47 -8.55 14.19 10.74
N LEU A 48 -9.13 13.00 10.75
CA LEU A 48 -10.56 12.73 10.70
C LEU A 48 -11.06 12.43 12.11
N ARG A 49 -12.28 12.86 12.39
CA ARG A 49 -12.99 12.57 13.65
C ARG A 49 -13.95 11.41 13.41
N ASP A 50 -14.43 10.82 14.48
CA ASP A 50 -15.52 9.82 14.46
C ASP A 50 -15.35 8.66 13.45
N ARG A 51 -14.13 8.46 12.93
CA ARG A 51 -13.79 7.37 12.01
C ARG A 51 -14.76 7.26 10.83
N PRO A 52 -14.89 8.28 9.97
CA PRO A 52 -15.87 8.33 8.88
C PRO A 52 -15.59 7.34 7.75
N VAL A 53 -14.51 6.56 7.85
CA VAL A 53 -14.11 5.53 6.89
C VAL A 53 -14.07 4.18 7.59
N SER A 54 -14.86 3.22 7.09
CA SER A 54 -14.90 1.82 7.57
C SER A 54 -14.53 0.89 6.41
N PRO A 55 -13.22 0.59 6.25
CA PRO A 55 -12.75 -0.12 5.06
C PRO A 55 -13.25 -1.54 4.99
N SER A 56 -13.79 -1.90 3.84
CA SER A 56 -14.30 -3.24 3.55
C SER A 56 -14.20 -3.53 2.06
N PHE A 57 -13.93 -4.77 1.71
CA PHE A 57 -14.00 -5.23 0.33
C PHE A 57 -15.46 -5.30 -0.18
N ASP A 58 -16.41 -5.68 0.68
CA ASP A 58 -17.77 -6.06 0.27
C ASP A 58 -18.85 -5.00 0.57
N ARG A 59 -18.52 -3.98 1.37
CA ARG A 59 -19.50 -2.98 1.85
C ARG A 59 -19.03 -1.57 1.51
N PRO A 60 -19.95 -0.58 1.48
CA PRO A 60 -19.58 0.83 1.40
C PRO A 60 -18.56 1.20 2.48
N ASN A 61 -17.54 1.98 2.10
CA ASN A 61 -16.44 2.34 2.98
C ASN A 61 -16.60 3.72 3.60
N LEU A 62 -17.25 4.66 2.92
CA LEU A 62 -17.45 6.02 3.38
C LEU A 62 -18.75 6.14 4.18
N ILE A 63 -18.67 5.98 5.52
CA ILE A 63 -19.82 6.15 6.41
C ILE A 63 -20.08 7.61 6.77
N GLY A 64 -19.04 8.46 6.72
CA GLY A 64 -19.11 9.91 6.89
C GLY A 64 -18.54 10.65 5.68
N PRO A 65 -19.13 10.52 4.46
CA PRO A 65 -18.54 11.05 3.23
C PRO A 65 -18.39 12.59 3.22
N ALA A 66 -19.22 13.30 3.97
CA ALA A 66 -19.16 14.77 4.05
C ALA A 66 -17.87 15.26 4.74
N GLU A 67 -17.48 14.62 5.85
CA GLU A 67 -16.24 14.95 6.58
C GLU A 67 -15.00 14.67 5.73
N VAL A 68 -15.00 13.51 5.06
CA VAL A 68 -13.89 13.13 4.18
C VAL A 68 -13.78 14.11 3.00
N ALA A 69 -14.92 14.51 2.41
CA ALA A 69 -14.96 15.50 1.33
C ALA A 69 -14.42 16.87 1.79
N GLU A 70 -14.82 17.33 2.97
CA GLU A 70 -14.30 18.56 3.55
C GLU A 70 -12.78 18.49 3.75
N ALA A 71 -12.27 17.39 4.30
CA ALA A 71 -10.84 17.17 4.48
C ALA A 71 -10.08 17.19 3.14
N VAL A 72 -10.62 16.57 2.08
CA VAL A 72 -10.05 16.62 0.74
C VAL A 72 -10.00 18.06 0.22
N VAL A 73 -11.11 18.82 0.31
CA VAL A 73 -11.17 20.23 -0.14
C VAL A 73 -10.18 21.11 0.64
N ARG A 74 -10.08 20.92 1.96
CA ARG A 74 -9.08 21.63 2.78
C ARG A 74 -7.66 21.25 2.35
N GLY A 75 -7.41 19.99 2.08
CA GLY A 75 -6.13 19.50 1.57
C GLY A 75 -5.76 20.10 0.22
N MET A 76 -6.71 20.24 -0.71
CA MET A 76 -6.51 20.92 -1.99
C MET A 76 -6.04 22.36 -1.79
N LYS A 77 -6.67 23.08 -0.85
CA LYS A 77 -6.26 24.45 -0.50
C LYS A 77 -4.82 24.48 0.04
N ASN A 78 -4.47 23.57 0.94
CA ASN A 78 -3.11 23.45 1.49
C ASN A 78 -2.07 23.19 0.39
N LEU A 79 -2.41 22.36 -0.58
CA LEU A 79 -1.55 22.05 -1.73
C LEU A 79 -1.61 23.12 -2.84
N ARG A 80 -2.50 24.12 -2.74
CA ARG A 80 -2.74 25.13 -3.77
C ARG A 80 -3.04 24.51 -5.13
N ILE A 81 -3.96 23.55 -5.14
CA ILE A 81 -4.48 22.92 -6.36
C ILE A 81 -6.00 23.11 -6.43
N SER A 82 -6.52 23.28 -7.62
CA SER A 82 -7.96 23.45 -7.89
C SER A 82 -8.51 22.41 -8.88
N SER A 83 -7.63 21.76 -9.62
CA SER A 83 -8.00 20.76 -10.63
C SER A 83 -6.79 19.90 -10.99
N GLY A 84 -7.00 18.84 -11.72
CA GLY A 84 -5.94 18.01 -12.29
C GLY A 84 -6.11 16.52 -12.00
N SER A 85 -5.20 15.75 -12.57
CA SER A 85 -5.07 14.32 -12.36
C SER A 85 -4.47 14.05 -10.98
N VAL A 86 -5.06 13.11 -10.24
CA VAL A 86 -4.57 12.68 -8.93
C VAL A 86 -4.46 11.17 -8.85
N ALA A 87 -3.53 10.70 -8.03
CA ALA A 87 -3.53 9.33 -7.55
C ALA A 87 -4.14 9.30 -6.14
N VAL A 88 -4.93 8.26 -5.85
CA VAL A 88 -5.64 8.09 -4.58
C VAL A 88 -5.23 6.77 -3.96
N LEU A 89 -4.71 6.82 -2.75
CA LEU A 89 -4.46 5.65 -1.93
C LEU A 89 -5.65 5.44 -1.00
N ILE A 90 -6.25 4.25 -1.09
CA ILE A 90 -7.38 3.83 -0.26
C ILE A 90 -6.93 2.82 0.79
N PRO A 91 -7.68 2.62 1.88
CA PRO A 91 -7.28 1.67 2.92
C PRO A 91 -7.14 0.24 2.41
N GLU A 92 -6.14 -0.46 2.92
CA GLU A 92 -5.81 -1.84 2.55
C GLU A 92 -6.99 -2.82 2.54
N PRO A 93 -7.93 -2.83 3.53
CA PRO A 93 -9.03 -3.80 3.56
C PRO A 93 -10.09 -3.61 2.46
N ALA A 94 -10.06 -2.48 1.74
CA ALA A 94 -10.92 -2.24 0.58
C ALA A 94 -10.51 -3.09 -0.65
N VAL A 95 -9.32 -3.69 -0.61
CA VAL A 95 -8.72 -4.42 -1.73
C VAL A 95 -8.30 -5.82 -1.29
N ARG A 96 -8.58 -6.81 -2.12
CA ARG A 96 -8.02 -8.17 -1.99
C ARG A 96 -6.78 -8.27 -2.86
N VAL A 97 -5.68 -8.71 -2.28
CA VAL A 97 -4.43 -8.90 -3.02
C VAL A 97 -4.03 -10.38 -2.98
N PHE A 98 -3.65 -10.90 -4.14
CA PHE A 98 -3.21 -12.28 -4.31
C PHE A 98 -1.80 -12.28 -4.90
N VAL A 99 -1.00 -13.25 -4.50
CA VAL A 99 0.26 -13.59 -5.16
C VAL A 99 0.09 -14.95 -5.81
N LEU A 100 0.23 -14.98 -7.13
CA LEU A 100 0.04 -16.17 -7.95
C LEU A 100 1.39 -16.64 -8.49
N SER A 101 1.69 -17.93 -8.33
CA SER A 101 2.80 -18.58 -9.05
C SER A 101 2.26 -19.14 -10.35
N VAL A 102 2.86 -18.75 -11.49
CA VAL A 102 2.44 -19.17 -12.82
C VAL A 102 3.63 -19.70 -13.62
N GLU A 103 3.52 -20.89 -14.17
CA GLU A 103 4.56 -21.51 -14.98
C GLU A 103 4.63 -20.86 -16.38
N SER A 104 3.47 -20.58 -16.95
CA SER A 104 3.33 -19.90 -18.21
C SER A 104 2.31 -18.77 -18.11
N PHE A 105 2.70 -17.56 -18.53
CA PHE A 105 1.85 -16.38 -18.48
C PHE A 105 1.47 -15.98 -19.91
N PRO A 106 0.18 -15.93 -20.26
CA PRO A 106 -0.28 -15.67 -21.62
C PRO A 106 0.29 -14.39 -22.20
N SER A 107 0.51 -14.37 -23.52
CA SER A 107 1.08 -13.22 -24.21
C SER A 107 0.06 -12.12 -24.49
N SER A 108 -1.18 -12.47 -24.81
CA SER A 108 -2.25 -11.50 -25.10
C SER A 108 -2.89 -10.96 -23.82
N ALA A 109 -3.32 -9.70 -23.81
CA ALA A 109 -3.98 -9.07 -22.66
C ALA A 109 -5.28 -9.79 -22.29
N ARG A 110 -6.10 -10.16 -23.29
CA ARG A 110 -7.39 -10.84 -23.10
C ARG A 110 -7.22 -12.21 -22.45
N GLU A 111 -6.24 -12.98 -22.89
CA GLU A 111 -5.95 -14.31 -22.30
C GLU A 111 -5.41 -14.15 -20.87
N ARG A 112 -4.58 -13.12 -20.60
CA ARG A 112 -4.11 -12.82 -19.25
C ARG A 112 -5.25 -12.52 -18.30
N ASP A 113 -6.19 -11.67 -18.69
CA ASP A 113 -7.34 -11.32 -17.85
C ASP A 113 -8.19 -12.55 -17.51
N SER A 114 -8.48 -13.39 -18.51
CA SER A 114 -9.22 -14.65 -18.32
C SER A 114 -8.45 -15.62 -17.42
N PHE A 115 -7.13 -15.76 -17.64
CA PHE A 115 -6.26 -16.61 -16.86
C PHE A 115 -6.19 -16.16 -15.37
N ILE A 116 -6.01 -14.85 -15.14
CA ILE A 116 -5.98 -14.29 -13.78
C ILE A 116 -7.31 -14.53 -13.06
N ARG A 117 -8.45 -14.26 -13.71
CA ARG A 117 -9.77 -14.51 -13.12
C ARG A 117 -9.95 -15.98 -12.76
N TRP A 118 -9.57 -16.90 -13.63
CA TRP A 118 -9.62 -18.33 -13.36
C TRP A 118 -8.73 -18.71 -12.17
N ARG A 119 -7.51 -18.17 -12.08
CA ARG A 119 -6.59 -18.44 -10.97
C ARG A 119 -7.11 -17.91 -9.63
N ILE A 120 -7.68 -16.71 -9.60
CA ILE A 120 -8.31 -16.15 -8.41
C ILE A 120 -9.51 -17.00 -7.98
N GLY A 121 -10.32 -17.46 -8.92
CA GLY A 121 -11.49 -18.32 -8.66
C GLY A 121 -11.17 -19.63 -7.95
N LYS A 122 -9.91 -20.10 -8.02
CA LYS A 122 -9.45 -21.25 -7.21
C LYS A 122 -9.19 -20.91 -5.74
N GLN A 123 -8.94 -19.65 -5.43
CA GLN A 123 -8.66 -19.17 -4.07
C GLN A 123 -9.88 -18.47 -3.45
N MET A 124 -10.74 -17.92 -4.29
CA MET A 124 -11.95 -17.21 -3.90
C MET A 124 -13.14 -17.77 -4.70
N PRO A 125 -14.06 -18.52 -4.07
CA PRO A 125 -15.12 -19.25 -4.77
C PRO A 125 -16.05 -18.34 -5.60
N ILE A 126 -16.28 -17.10 -5.13
CA ILE A 126 -17.15 -16.14 -5.80
C ILE A 126 -16.36 -14.86 -6.07
N ILE A 127 -16.07 -14.61 -7.34
CA ILE A 127 -15.53 -13.33 -7.79
C ILE A 127 -16.74 -12.42 -8.06
N PRO A 128 -16.83 -11.22 -7.43
CA PRO A 128 -17.93 -10.29 -7.71
C PRO A 128 -17.98 -9.92 -9.19
N GLU A 129 -19.20 -9.78 -9.74
CA GLU A 129 -19.39 -9.40 -11.15
C GLU A 129 -18.79 -8.03 -11.45
N ASP A 130 -18.88 -7.10 -10.48
CA ASP A 130 -18.32 -5.75 -10.56
C ASP A 130 -16.81 -5.69 -10.17
N ALA A 131 -16.11 -6.83 -10.06
CA ALA A 131 -14.71 -6.83 -9.68
C ALA A 131 -13.82 -6.17 -10.74
N ARG A 132 -13.11 -5.13 -10.32
CA ARG A 132 -11.95 -4.58 -11.03
C ARG A 132 -10.69 -5.31 -10.58
N ILE A 133 -9.92 -5.76 -11.55
CA ILE A 133 -8.70 -6.52 -11.32
C ILE A 133 -7.57 -5.84 -12.07
N ASP A 134 -6.48 -5.55 -11.37
CA ASP A 134 -5.21 -5.14 -11.94
C ASP A 134 -4.11 -6.08 -11.46
N TYR A 135 -3.03 -6.23 -12.23
CA TYR A 135 -1.96 -7.15 -11.88
C TYR A 135 -0.60 -6.72 -12.42
N ALA A 136 0.44 -7.13 -11.73
CA ALA A 136 1.82 -6.97 -12.17
C ALA A 136 2.59 -8.30 -12.03
N ALA A 137 3.22 -8.71 -13.13
CA ALA A 137 4.07 -9.90 -13.14
C ALA A 137 5.52 -9.52 -12.83
N SER A 138 6.21 -10.37 -12.07
CA SER A 138 7.66 -10.28 -11.91
C SER A 138 8.36 -10.42 -13.27
N PRO A 139 9.48 -9.74 -13.49
CA PRO A 139 10.25 -9.87 -14.72
C PRO A 139 10.84 -11.26 -14.85
N GLY A 140 11.11 -11.69 -16.08
CA GLY A 140 11.76 -12.97 -16.38
C GLY A 140 11.03 -13.79 -17.43
N ARG A 141 11.64 -14.89 -17.85
CA ARG A 141 11.05 -15.93 -18.71
C ARG A 141 10.82 -17.18 -17.86
N GLY A 142 9.76 -17.96 -18.15
CA GLY A 142 9.40 -19.16 -17.41
C GLY A 142 8.44 -18.87 -16.24
N ALA A 143 8.60 -19.62 -15.15
CA ALA A 143 7.77 -19.46 -13.95
C ALA A 143 7.85 -18.03 -13.40
N ARG A 144 6.71 -17.43 -13.11
CA ARG A 144 6.61 -16.04 -12.64
C ARG A 144 5.73 -15.91 -11.41
N LYS A 145 6.06 -14.97 -10.57
CA LYS A 145 5.15 -14.49 -9.52
C LYS A 145 4.36 -13.29 -10.07
N VAL A 146 3.05 -13.31 -9.87
CA VAL A 146 2.14 -12.24 -10.30
C VAL A 146 1.41 -11.75 -9.06
N ILE A 147 1.54 -10.44 -8.76
CA ILE A 147 0.70 -9.80 -7.75
C ILE A 147 -0.56 -9.30 -8.44
N VAL A 148 -1.70 -9.58 -7.83
CA VAL A 148 -3.02 -9.23 -8.36
C VAL A 148 -3.78 -8.47 -7.29
N ALA A 149 -4.25 -7.27 -7.62
CA ALA A 149 -5.15 -6.48 -6.78
C ALA A 149 -6.57 -6.57 -7.34
N MET A 150 -7.54 -6.83 -6.49
CA MET A 150 -8.96 -6.89 -6.83
C MET A 150 -9.76 -6.03 -5.86
N ALA A 151 -10.61 -5.17 -6.39
CA ALA A 151 -11.56 -4.37 -5.61
C ALA A 151 -12.92 -4.38 -6.29
N ARG A 152 -13.99 -4.13 -5.53
CA ARG A 152 -15.31 -3.93 -6.11
C ARG A 152 -15.40 -2.56 -6.79
N GLN A 153 -15.99 -2.51 -7.97
CA GLN A 153 -16.23 -1.26 -8.69
C GLN A 153 -17.04 -0.27 -7.85
N ALA A 154 -18.04 -0.75 -7.11
CA ALA A 154 -18.84 0.07 -6.22
C ALA A 154 -17.98 0.78 -5.15
N VAL A 155 -17.05 0.05 -4.52
CA VAL A 155 -16.13 0.61 -3.51
C VAL A 155 -15.17 1.62 -4.13
N ILE A 156 -14.57 1.32 -5.29
CA ILE A 156 -13.68 2.28 -5.98
C ILE A 156 -14.44 3.56 -6.33
N ARG A 157 -15.67 3.45 -6.82
CA ARG A 157 -16.51 4.61 -7.22
C ARG A 157 -16.86 5.54 -6.07
N GLU A 158 -16.95 5.06 -4.84
CA GLU A 158 -17.13 5.93 -3.67
C GLU A 158 -15.97 6.93 -3.56
N TYR A 159 -14.74 6.44 -3.63
CA TYR A 159 -13.54 7.27 -3.55
C TYR A 159 -13.39 8.14 -4.81
N GLU A 160 -13.54 7.59 -6.02
CA GLU A 160 -13.48 8.35 -7.26
C GLU A 160 -14.45 9.53 -7.25
N THR A 161 -15.72 9.27 -6.91
CA THR A 161 -16.79 10.28 -6.88
C THR A 161 -16.48 11.41 -5.88
N LEU A 162 -15.85 11.10 -4.75
CA LEU A 162 -15.47 12.10 -3.77
C LEU A 162 -14.48 13.11 -4.36
N PHE A 163 -13.47 12.66 -5.11
CA PHE A 163 -12.50 13.52 -5.78
C PHE A 163 -13.10 14.23 -7.00
N GLU A 164 -13.91 13.54 -7.79
CA GLU A 164 -14.60 14.11 -8.96
C GLU A 164 -15.49 15.30 -8.55
N LYS A 165 -16.26 15.18 -7.45
CA LYS A 165 -17.07 16.27 -6.90
C LYS A 165 -16.22 17.44 -6.40
N ALA A 166 -14.97 17.22 -6.02
CA ALA A 166 -14.02 18.26 -5.66
C ALA A 166 -13.32 18.90 -6.89
N GLY A 167 -13.63 18.46 -8.12
CA GLY A 167 -13.01 18.98 -9.35
C GLY A 167 -11.69 18.32 -9.72
N LEU A 168 -11.33 17.21 -9.09
CA LEU A 168 -10.13 16.43 -9.37
C LEU A 168 -10.48 15.19 -10.20
N ARG A 169 -9.50 14.69 -10.97
CA ARG A 169 -9.65 13.47 -11.76
C ARG A 169 -8.78 12.36 -11.16
N PRO A 170 -9.37 11.36 -10.50
CA PRO A 170 -8.64 10.20 -9.99
C PRO A 170 -8.25 9.25 -11.13
N ASP A 171 -7.04 9.39 -11.65
CA ASP A 171 -6.54 8.54 -12.75
C ASP A 171 -5.95 7.21 -12.24
N LEU A 172 -5.68 7.12 -10.94
CA LEU A 172 -5.16 5.92 -10.29
C LEU A 172 -5.75 5.78 -8.89
N VAL A 173 -6.25 4.59 -8.59
CA VAL A 173 -6.59 4.17 -7.22
C VAL A 173 -5.70 2.99 -6.85
N THR A 174 -5.05 3.05 -5.69
CA THR A 174 -4.11 2.03 -5.20
C THR A 174 -4.16 1.93 -3.68
N ILE A 175 -3.27 1.14 -3.08
CA ILE A 175 -3.16 0.93 -1.63
C ILE A 175 -1.75 1.25 -1.11
N PRO A 176 -1.59 1.67 0.15
CA PRO A 176 -0.32 2.10 0.72
C PRO A 176 0.82 1.10 0.59
N SER A 177 0.61 -0.19 0.86
CA SER A 177 1.69 -1.17 0.83
C SER A 177 2.28 -1.37 -0.57
N LEU A 178 1.48 -1.27 -1.64
CA LEU A 178 1.98 -1.39 -3.01
C LEU A 178 2.83 -0.19 -3.44
N THR A 179 2.65 0.96 -2.81
CA THR A 179 3.48 2.14 -3.08
C THR A 179 4.70 2.19 -2.18
N LEU A 180 4.56 1.84 -0.90
CA LEU A 180 5.68 1.79 0.05
C LEU A 180 6.80 0.84 -0.38
N VAL A 181 6.46 -0.28 -1.02
CA VAL A 181 7.47 -1.23 -1.50
C VAL A 181 8.42 -0.60 -2.53
N ASN A 182 7.98 0.43 -3.28
CA ASN A 182 8.85 1.14 -4.21
C ASN A 182 9.97 1.89 -3.47
N LEU A 183 9.66 2.48 -2.30
CA LEU A 183 10.66 3.11 -1.43
C LEU A 183 11.57 2.05 -0.81
N ALA A 184 11.01 0.98 -0.28
CA ALA A 184 11.76 -0.10 0.32
C ALA A 184 12.81 -0.70 -0.64
N LEU A 185 12.43 -0.91 -1.90
CA LEU A 185 13.31 -1.50 -2.93
C LEU A 185 14.26 -0.50 -3.59
N ARG A 186 14.13 0.80 -3.31
CA ARG A 186 14.95 1.82 -4.00
C ARG A 186 16.43 1.76 -3.62
N ASN A 187 16.72 1.51 -2.34
CA ASN A 187 18.04 1.70 -1.74
C ASN A 187 18.60 0.43 -1.06
N GLY A 188 18.20 -0.77 -1.50
CA GLY A 188 18.67 -1.97 -0.81
C GLY A 188 18.51 -3.27 -1.58
N PRO A 189 18.90 -4.39 -0.97
CA PRO A 189 18.66 -5.72 -1.52
C PRO A 189 17.17 -5.95 -1.73
N THR A 190 16.86 -6.80 -2.70
CA THR A 190 15.48 -7.08 -3.09
C THR A 190 14.77 -8.09 -2.15
N ASN A 191 15.53 -8.78 -1.29
CA ASN A 191 15.02 -9.86 -0.44
C ASN A 191 14.56 -9.31 0.92
N GLY A 192 13.31 -8.92 1.03
CA GLY A 192 12.79 -8.37 2.28
C GLY A 192 11.28 -8.44 2.42
N ILE A 193 10.85 -8.13 3.63
CA ILE A 193 9.44 -8.00 3.99
C ILE A 193 9.16 -6.55 4.36
N LEU A 194 8.21 -5.92 3.68
CA LEU A 194 7.61 -4.67 4.13
C LEU A 194 6.52 -5.00 5.16
N LEU A 195 6.69 -4.48 6.36
CA LEU A 195 5.69 -4.45 7.41
C LEU A 195 5.08 -3.05 7.44
N ASN A 196 3.85 -2.93 6.97
CA ASN A 196 3.07 -1.69 7.01
C ASN A 196 1.95 -1.84 8.03
N LEU A 197 2.04 -1.04 9.08
CA LEU A 197 1.03 -0.97 10.12
C LEU A 197 0.26 0.32 9.99
N GLU A 198 -1.00 0.21 9.62
CA GLU A 198 -1.89 1.35 9.46
C GLU A 198 -3.17 1.13 10.26
N ASP A 199 -3.37 1.97 11.27
CA ASP A 199 -4.46 1.86 12.23
C ASP A 199 -4.56 0.43 12.81
N GLU A 200 -5.63 -0.29 12.51
CA GLU A 200 -5.93 -1.63 13.04
C GLU A 200 -5.44 -2.75 12.11
N VAL A 201 -4.74 -2.43 11.03
CA VAL A 201 -4.36 -3.40 10.00
C VAL A 201 -2.86 -3.49 9.84
N LEU A 202 -2.35 -4.70 10.00
CA LEU A 202 -1.01 -5.11 9.63
C LEU A 202 -1.03 -5.66 8.19
N THR A 203 -0.18 -5.12 7.33
CA THR A 203 0.11 -5.69 6.02
C THR A 203 1.57 -6.13 5.95
N LEU A 204 1.77 -7.37 5.52
CA LEU A 204 3.07 -7.95 5.26
C LEU A 204 3.17 -8.24 3.75
N LEU A 205 4.14 -7.62 3.09
CA LEU A 205 4.41 -7.76 1.67
C LEU A 205 5.87 -8.19 1.48
N ALA A 206 6.10 -9.40 0.99
CA ALA A 206 7.43 -9.91 0.73
C ALA A 206 7.79 -9.81 -0.77
N VAL A 207 8.99 -9.32 -1.02
CA VAL A 207 9.64 -9.34 -2.33
C VAL A 207 10.98 -10.03 -2.17
N THR A 208 11.27 -11.01 -3.03
CA THR A 208 12.50 -11.78 -3.04
C THR A 208 13.10 -11.79 -4.46
N ASP A 209 14.19 -12.50 -4.67
CA ASP A 209 14.76 -12.69 -6.00
C ASP A 209 13.78 -13.34 -6.99
N SER A 210 12.82 -14.11 -6.47
CA SER A 210 11.70 -14.68 -7.24
C SER A 210 10.61 -13.64 -7.60
N GLY A 211 10.69 -12.43 -7.09
CA GLY A 211 9.73 -11.35 -7.26
C GLY A 211 8.70 -11.25 -6.12
N TRP A 212 7.45 -10.97 -6.44
CA TRP A 212 6.36 -10.91 -5.47
C TRP A 212 6.15 -12.27 -4.83
N THR A 213 6.42 -12.42 -3.53
CA THR A 213 6.42 -13.74 -2.91
C THR A 213 5.25 -13.93 -1.95
N LEU A 214 4.88 -12.88 -1.22
CA LEU A 214 3.77 -12.96 -0.28
C LEU A 214 3.09 -11.60 -0.15
N TYR A 215 1.77 -11.62 0.01
CA TYR A 215 0.97 -10.51 0.51
C TYR A 215 -0.02 -11.03 1.55
N ARG A 216 -0.05 -10.42 2.72
CA ARG A 216 -0.91 -10.83 3.82
C ARG A 216 -1.42 -9.62 4.58
N GLN A 217 -2.72 -9.60 4.88
CA GLN A 217 -3.34 -8.62 5.76
C GLN A 217 -3.86 -9.32 7.02
N LYS A 218 -3.77 -8.62 8.15
CA LYS A 218 -4.33 -9.07 9.42
C LYS A 218 -4.82 -7.89 10.26
N GLY A 219 -6.01 -8.02 10.84
CA GLY A 219 -6.47 -7.13 11.90
C GLY A 219 -5.65 -7.35 13.17
N VAL A 220 -5.18 -6.27 13.78
CA VAL A 220 -4.32 -6.31 14.98
C VAL A 220 -4.83 -5.41 16.10
N GLY A 221 -6.05 -4.87 15.97
CA GLY A 221 -6.64 -3.92 16.91
C GLY A 221 -6.06 -2.51 16.82
N ALA A 222 -6.61 -1.57 17.60
CA ALA A 222 -6.22 -0.17 17.60
C ALA A 222 -4.92 0.08 18.38
N ALA A 223 -4.14 1.07 17.97
CA ALA A 223 -2.96 1.52 18.71
C ALA A 223 -3.37 2.28 19.99
N GLY A 224 -2.58 2.15 21.07
CA GLY A 224 -2.73 2.93 22.31
C GLY A 224 -3.94 2.54 23.18
N GLY A 225 -4.61 1.42 22.89
CA GLY A 225 -5.67 0.88 23.73
C GLY A 225 -5.15 0.05 24.92
N PRO A 226 -6.04 -0.47 25.79
CA PRO A 226 -5.66 -1.33 26.90
C PRO A 226 -4.96 -2.62 26.48
N GLU A 227 -5.10 -3.04 25.24
CA GLU A 227 -4.48 -4.23 24.65
C GLU A 227 -3.23 -3.89 23.79
N ALA A 228 -2.60 -2.75 24.04
CA ALA A 228 -1.46 -2.28 23.24
C ALA A 228 -0.29 -3.28 23.24
N ASP A 229 0.01 -3.91 24.38
CA ASP A 229 1.06 -4.92 24.50
C ASP A 229 0.71 -6.20 23.72
N GLU A 230 -0.52 -6.67 23.79
CA GLU A 230 -1.00 -7.83 23.04
C GLU A 230 -0.99 -7.57 21.53
N ARG A 231 -1.33 -6.35 21.13
CA ARG A 231 -1.20 -5.89 19.76
C ARG A 231 0.24 -5.99 19.26
N VAL A 232 1.21 -5.46 20.02
CA VAL A 232 2.63 -5.53 19.66
C VAL A 232 3.11 -6.98 19.56
N GLU A 233 2.74 -7.84 20.54
CA GLU A 233 3.06 -9.26 20.50
C GLU A 233 2.46 -9.97 19.28
N THR A 234 1.24 -9.61 18.89
CA THR A 234 0.59 -10.15 17.70
C THR A 234 1.32 -9.74 16.42
N ILE A 235 1.75 -8.47 16.30
CA ILE A 235 2.50 -7.96 15.16
C ILE A 235 3.84 -8.70 15.02
N VAL A 236 4.58 -8.84 16.12
CA VAL A 236 5.88 -9.54 16.14
C VAL A 236 5.71 -11.00 15.75
N ARG A 237 4.74 -11.70 16.33
CA ARG A 237 4.42 -13.10 16.02
C ARG A 237 4.05 -13.31 14.54
N GLU A 238 3.30 -12.38 13.95
CA GLU A 238 2.95 -12.46 12.52
C GLU A 238 4.17 -12.24 11.62
N ALA A 239 5.09 -11.35 12.01
CA ALA A 239 6.36 -11.16 11.30
C ALA A 239 7.22 -12.44 11.35
N GLU A 240 7.41 -13.03 12.55
CA GLU A 240 8.14 -14.31 12.72
C GLU A 240 7.53 -15.45 11.91
N ASN A 241 6.20 -15.62 11.98
CA ASN A 241 5.49 -16.63 11.24
C ASN A 241 5.65 -16.46 9.72
N THR A 242 5.69 -15.21 9.27
CA THR A 242 5.89 -14.89 7.85
C THR A 242 7.31 -15.21 7.41
N ILE A 243 8.33 -14.85 8.19
CA ILE A 243 9.74 -15.20 7.92
C ILE A 243 9.89 -16.70 7.83
N ARG A 244 9.35 -17.44 8.81
CA ARG A 244 9.39 -18.92 8.83
C ARG A 244 8.68 -19.53 7.64
N PHE A 245 7.50 -19.03 7.29
CA PHE A 245 6.75 -19.49 6.12
C PHE A 245 7.56 -19.32 4.83
N LEU A 246 8.18 -18.17 4.62
CA LEU A 246 9.01 -17.90 3.45
C LEU A 246 10.21 -18.84 3.38
N ALA A 247 10.89 -19.08 4.49
CA ALA A 247 12.04 -20.00 4.54
C ALA A 247 11.64 -21.46 4.32
N GLU A 248 10.58 -21.94 4.98
CA GLU A 248 10.22 -23.36 4.99
C GLU A 248 9.36 -23.77 3.79
N LYS A 249 8.41 -22.95 3.38
CA LYS A 249 7.43 -23.29 2.33
C LYS A 249 7.79 -22.72 0.98
N GLU A 250 8.17 -21.46 0.92
CA GLU A 250 8.55 -20.82 -0.34
C GLU A 250 10.03 -21.03 -0.70
N LYS A 251 10.86 -21.50 0.27
CA LYS A 251 12.31 -21.67 0.12
C LYS A 251 13.03 -20.36 -0.24
N GLU A 252 12.49 -19.26 0.24
CA GLU A 252 12.98 -17.90 0.01
C GLU A 252 13.74 -17.40 1.23
N ARG A 253 14.86 -16.71 0.99
CA ARG A 253 15.63 -16.07 2.06
C ARG A 253 15.18 -14.63 2.23
N VAL A 254 14.87 -14.24 3.46
CA VAL A 254 14.61 -12.86 3.85
C VAL A 254 15.90 -12.28 4.45
N GLU A 255 16.29 -11.08 4.02
CA GLU A 255 17.52 -10.42 4.47
C GLU A 255 17.24 -9.22 5.36
N ARG A 256 16.01 -8.67 5.33
CA ARG A 256 15.62 -7.50 6.14
C ARG A 256 14.10 -7.35 6.28
N LEU A 257 13.72 -6.53 7.24
CA LEU A 257 12.36 -6.01 7.36
C LEU A 257 12.37 -4.50 7.23
N TRP A 258 11.50 -3.97 6.37
CA TRP A 258 11.19 -2.54 6.35
C TRP A 258 9.94 -2.32 7.19
N VAL A 259 10.03 -1.46 8.19
CA VAL A 259 8.95 -1.24 9.15
C VAL A 259 8.41 0.18 9.02
N ARG A 260 7.14 0.30 8.72
CA ARG A 260 6.39 1.55 8.77
C ARG A 260 5.17 1.37 9.66
N THR A 261 4.96 2.28 10.61
CA THR A 261 3.74 2.37 11.42
C THR A 261 3.17 3.79 11.37
N ALA A 262 1.88 3.93 11.08
CA ALA A 262 1.19 5.22 11.13
C ALA A 262 1.05 5.74 12.57
N ALA A 263 1.05 4.87 13.58
CA ALA A 263 1.05 5.23 15.00
C ALA A 263 2.47 5.53 15.50
N ALA A 264 2.92 6.78 15.38
CA ALA A 264 4.30 7.18 15.72
C ALA A 264 4.69 6.81 17.17
N ALA A 265 3.78 6.93 18.12
CA ALA A 265 4.02 6.60 19.51
C ALA A 265 4.29 5.10 19.79
N GLU A 266 3.75 4.22 18.96
CA GLU A 266 3.91 2.76 19.09
C GLU A 266 5.27 2.28 18.54
N ARG A 267 5.86 3.01 17.61
CA ARG A 267 7.04 2.58 16.87
C ARG A 267 8.24 2.19 17.75
N PRO A 268 8.64 2.97 18.77
CA PRO A 268 9.80 2.61 19.60
C PRO A 268 9.63 1.25 20.30
N GLY A 269 8.48 1.02 20.94
CA GLY A 269 8.17 -0.23 21.61
C GLY A 269 8.13 -1.42 20.67
N LEU A 270 7.50 -1.26 19.50
CA LEU A 270 7.45 -2.28 18.46
C LEU A 270 8.86 -2.66 17.97
N ILE A 271 9.71 -1.68 17.64
CA ILE A 271 11.08 -1.94 17.17
C ILE A 271 11.92 -2.65 18.23
N VAL A 272 11.82 -2.24 19.51
CA VAL A 272 12.52 -2.92 20.61
C VAL A 272 12.10 -4.38 20.71
N ARG A 273 10.80 -4.65 20.71
CA ARG A 273 10.26 -6.01 20.80
C ARG A 273 10.64 -6.87 19.60
N MET A 274 10.61 -6.30 18.38
CA MET A 274 11.04 -7.01 17.18
C MET A 274 12.51 -7.38 17.22
N LYS A 275 13.40 -6.47 17.64
CA LYS A 275 14.85 -6.75 17.76
C LYS A 275 15.20 -7.84 18.78
N GLN A 276 14.35 -8.07 19.78
CA GLN A 276 14.54 -9.13 20.76
C GLN A 276 14.26 -10.53 20.19
N ARG A 277 13.47 -10.63 19.11
CA ARG A 277 12.95 -11.90 18.61
C ARG A 277 13.31 -12.19 17.16
N ILE A 278 13.63 -11.18 16.38
CA ILE A 278 13.89 -11.29 14.94
C ILE A 278 15.35 -10.92 14.71
N ASP A 279 16.15 -11.88 14.30
CA ASP A 279 17.57 -11.71 13.95
C ASP A 279 17.72 -11.29 12.48
N LEU A 280 17.11 -10.16 12.13
CA LEU A 280 17.22 -9.52 10.82
C LEU A 280 17.35 -8.02 10.97
N PRO A 281 18.05 -7.32 10.06
CA PRO A 281 18.02 -5.87 9.99
C PRO A 281 16.60 -5.31 9.92
N LEU A 282 16.30 -4.35 10.80
CA LEU A 282 15.04 -3.63 10.82
C LEU A 282 15.29 -2.19 10.35
N ASP A 283 14.84 -1.90 9.13
CA ASP A 283 14.99 -0.60 8.51
C ASP A 283 13.68 0.19 8.52
N ALA A 284 13.76 1.50 8.65
CA ALA A 284 12.62 2.36 8.33
C ALA A 284 12.42 2.39 6.82
N VAL A 285 11.18 2.60 6.37
CA VAL A 285 10.92 3.01 5.00
C VAL A 285 11.34 4.49 4.88
N ASP A 286 12.53 4.71 4.32
CA ASP A 286 13.17 6.03 4.27
C ASP A 286 13.19 6.62 2.86
N TYR A 287 13.18 7.97 2.81
CA TYR A 287 13.25 8.74 1.58
C TYR A 287 13.70 10.19 1.87
N GLU A 288 14.20 10.88 0.88
CA GLU A 288 14.49 12.32 0.96
C GLU A 288 13.18 13.11 1.10
N ALA A 289 12.90 13.58 2.31
CA ALA A 289 11.74 14.39 2.62
C ALA A 289 12.12 15.88 2.66
N PRO A 290 11.17 16.80 2.37
CA PRO A 290 11.38 18.22 2.65
C PRO A 290 11.74 18.47 4.11
N GLU A 291 12.75 19.32 4.37
CA GLU A 291 13.25 19.61 5.71
C GLU A 291 12.17 20.15 6.67
N VAL A 292 11.16 20.81 6.12
CA VAL A 292 10.04 21.35 6.90
C VAL A 292 9.08 20.30 7.46
N TRP A 293 9.22 19.04 7.08
CA TRP A 293 8.36 17.96 7.57
C TRP A 293 8.86 17.39 8.88
N THR A 294 7.94 17.23 9.83
CA THR A 294 8.20 16.49 11.06
C THR A 294 8.40 15.00 10.79
N GLU A 295 9.05 14.27 11.70
CA GLU A 295 9.21 12.81 11.58
C GLU A 295 7.86 12.09 11.45
N ALA A 296 6.83 12.55 12.17
CA ALA A 296 5.47 12.00 12.03
C ALA A 296 4.92 12.23 10.61
N GLN A 297 5.10 13.42 10.04
CA GLN A 297 4.70 13.70 8.66
C GLN A 297 5.46 12.84 7.65
N LYS A 298 6.77 12.67 7.83
CA LYS A 298 7.56 11.79 6.96
C LYS A 298 6.99 10.37 6.94
N VAL A 299 6.69 9.80 8.09
CA VAL A 299 6.10 8.46 8.18
C VAL A 299 4.71 8.39 7.55
N LEU A 300 3.84 9.36 7.82
CA LEU A 300 2.47 9.37 7.30
C LEU A 300 2.39 9.64 5.80
N LEU A 301 3.34 10.41 5.24
CA LEU A 301 3.38 10.76 3.83
C LEU A 301 4.21 9.77 2.98
N ALA A 302 4.93 8.84 3.60
CA ALA A 302 5.76 7.86 2.89
C ALA A 302 5.00 7.08 1.79
N PRO A 303 3.74 6.60 2.00
CA PRO A 303 3.00 5.91 0.94
C PRO A 303 2.79 6.77 -0.30
N LEU A 304 2.54 8.08 -0.11
CA LEU A 304 2.31 9.01 -1.21
C LEU A 304 3.60 9.26 -2.01
N VAL A 305 4.74 9.33 -1.30
CA VAL A 305 6.06 9.45 -1.95
C VAL A 305 6.40 8.17 -2.72
N GLY A 306 6.09 7.00 -2.17
CA GLY A 306 6.25 5.73 -2.85
C GLY A 306 5.47 5.61 -4.17
N GLN A 307 4.42 6.41 -4.35
CA GLN A 307 3.67 6.46 -5.61
C GLN A 307 4.41 7.20 -6.74
N ILE A 308 5.35 8.07 -6.42
CA ILE A 308 6.01 8.95 -7.41
C ILE A 308 7.48 8.61 -7.69
N VAL A 309 8.06 7.64 -6.98
CA VAL A 309 9.46 7.22 -7.11
C VAL A 309 9.68 6.03 -8.03
#